data_d6282c3d2ac547ad3ccbf2c4b8a4dc6f
#
_entry.id   d6282c3d2ac547ad3ccbf2c4b8a4dc6f
#
_cell.length_a   1.000
_cell.length_b   1.000
_cell.length_c   1.000
_cell.angle_alpha   90.00
_cell.angle_beta   90.00
_cell.angle_gamma   90.00
#
_symmetry.space_group_name_H-M   'P 1'
#
loop_
_entity.id
_entity.type
_entity.pdbx_description
1 polymer ?
#
loop_
_entity_poly.entity_id
_entity_poly.type
_entity_poly.pdbx_seq_one_letter_code
_entity_poly.pdbx_strand_id
1 'polypeptide(L)'
;MPPGVELSEVQGNVLHAYGADFPCARFVRLRLASQARAGEAATVVAGWLREVSFGRRPKGLPERDRLTPHLNLAFTAGGLTALGVPTTLLHEFPPEFRAGAKARAAALGDRWPDERPFTESHLLLSVHATGHAACERRVRELLEGNAAAGGPLEVVQERAAGDEGGGREPFGFADGGSQPAVEGVDLDPVGDGVYAARTAPAGRLRQRAEDLGIVQAKRDWRLVRTGEFLLGHAGEDGAAAPGPSAPLGPNGTFMVYRELDQDVHGFADYVAEQARRVGMPARELQEKIVGRRREDGSTLVRPAEDFPQPAPAQSARERNGRRRRSNDFLYTADPQGYRCPLGAHVRRTNPRDALPGGGERTMRHRIIRRGMRYAPPDEGLVFVCYAASIENGFEFIQRYWINDGAALGLGAAPDFMLQQAGEAGRPTGHMVIPGYRPVVLPPPDRPFVTVRGCEYLFVPSRRACAWLAGLHAAS
;
A
#
# COMPACT_ATOMS: atom_id res chain seq x y z
N MET A 1 -2.48 10.08 -28.57
CA MET A 1 -2.43 9.95 -27.10
C MET A 1 -3.14 8.65 -26.75
N PRO A 2 -2.63 7.79 -25.86
CA PRO A 2 -3.44 6.68 -25.38
C PRO A 2 -4.74 7.24 -24.81
N PRO A 3 -5.87 6.52 -24.92
CA PRO A 3 -7.12 6.98 -24.33
C PRO A 3 -6.90 7.24 -22.86
N GLY A 4 -7.33 8.42 -22.38
CA GLY A 4 -7.19 8.79 -20.98
C GLY A 4 -7.89 7.75 -20.08
N VAL A 5 -7.39 7.59 -18.85
CA VAL A 5 -8.02 6.70 -17.85
C VAL A 5 -9.44 7.20 -17.59
N GLU A 6 -10.43 6.36 -17.78
CA GLU A 6 -11.80 6.65 -17.41
C GLU A 6 -11.97 6.43 -15.89
N LEU A 7 -11.74 7.49 -15.11
CA LEU A 7 -11.73 7.41 -13.64
C LEU A 7 -13.04 6.87 -13.04
N SER A 8 -14.17 7.08 -13.75
CA SER A 8 -15.48 6.53 -13.37
C SER A 8 -15.57 5.01 -13.43
N GLU A 9 -14.62 4.35 -14.11
CA GLU A 9 -14.53 2.90 -14.16
C GLU A 9 -13.76 2.29 -12.96
N VAL A 10 -12.94 3.10 -12.28
CA VAL A 10 -12.03 2.62 -11.22
C VAL A 10 -12.66 2.77 -9.85
N GLN A 11 -12.56 1.74 -9.00
CA GLN A 11 -13.08 1.82 -7.63
C GLN A 11 -12.42 2.95 -6.82
N GLY A 12 -13.21 3.62 -5.99
CA GLY A 12 -12.79 4.83 -5.28
C GLY A 12 -11.59 4.63 -4.36
N ASN A 13 -11.47 3.48 -3.69
CA ASN A 13 -10.34 3.16 -2.80
C ASN A 13 -8.98 3.02 -3.54
N VAL A 14 -9.00 2.73 -4.84
CA VAL A 14 -7.78 2.75 -5.67
C VAL A 14 -7.34 4.19 -5.90
N LEU A 15 -8.28 5.07 -6.26
CA LEU A 15 -8.01 6.46 -6.62
C LEU A 15 -7.73 7.37 -5.41
N HIS A 16 -8.30 7.04 -4.24
CA HIS A 16 -8.22 7.85 -3.04
C HIS A 16 -7.80 7.05 -1.81
N ALA A 17 -7.06 7.68 -0.92
CA ALA A 17 -6.81 7.15 0.42
C ALA A 17 -7.99 7.36 1.39
N TYR A 18 -9.13 7.85 0.93
CA TYR A 18 -10.26 8.34 1.74
C TYR A 18 -9.85 9.24 2.93
N GLY A 19 -8.75 8.97 3.58
CA GLY A 19 -7.96 9.84 4.46
C GLY A 19 -8.78 10.54 5.53
N ALA A 20 -8.62 11.86 5.64
CA ALA A 20 -9.29 12.65 6.68
C ALA A 20 -10.83 12.72 6.55
N ASP A 21 -11.39 12.45 5.36
CA ASP A 21 -12.83 12.51 5.15
C ASP A 21 -13.53 11.23 5.64
N PHE A 22 -12.84 10.08 5.56
CA PHE A 22 -13.31 8.77 5.99
C PHE A 22 -12.19 8.04 6.76
N PRO A 23 -11.93 8.48 8.00
CA PRO A 23 -10.81 7.97 8.78
C PRO A 23 -11.01 6.55 9.32
N CYS A 24 -12.23 6.01 9.24
CA CYS A 24 -12.58 4.68 9.74
C CYS A 24 -12.96 3.74 8.62
N ALA A 25 -12.63 2.46 8.79
CA ALA A 25 -13.02 1.39 7.88
C ALA A 25 -13.41 0.12 8.62
N ARG A 26 -14.20 -0.72 7.94
CA ARG A 26 -14.45 -2.13 8.26
C ARG A 26 -14.08 -2.97 7.05
N PHE A 27 -13.24 -3.96 7.28
CA PHE A 27 -12.87 -4.98 6.32
C PHE A 27 -13.53 -6.29 6.72
N VAL A 28 -14.42 -6.80 5.87
CA VAL A 28 -15.19 -8.02 6.13
C VAL A 28 -14.82 -9.06 5.09
N ARG A 29 -14.23 -10.16 5.54
CA ARG A 29 -13.93 -11.32 4.69
C ARG A 29 -15.08 -12.30 4.74
N LEU A 30 -15.54 -12.72 3.57
CA LEU A 30 -16.69 -13.59 3.42
C LEU A 30 -16.34 -14.79 2.53
N ARG A 31 -17.01 -15.91 2.81
CA ARG A 31 -16.99 -17.11 1.96
C ARG A 31 -18.41 -17.53 1.59
N LEU A 32 -18.56 -18.30 0.53
CA LEU A 32 -19.80 -19.00 0.27
C LEU A 32 -20.03 -20.07 1.35
N ALA A 33 -21.25 -20.12 1.87
CA ALA A 33 -21.65 -21.12 2.85
C ALA A 33 -21.56 -22.55 2.30
N SER A 34 -21.92 -22.71 1.02
CA SER A 34 -21.74 -23.97 0.28
C SER A 34 -21.81 -23.71 -1.22
N GLN A 35 -21.24 -24.64 -2.02
CA GLN A 35 -21.32 -24.56 -3.49
C GLN A 35 -22.76 -24.68 -4.00
N ALA A 36 -23.62 -25.41 -3.31
CA ALA A 36 -25.04 -25.52 -3.67
C ALA A 36 -25.78 -24.19 -3.59
N ARG A 37 -25.26 -23.21 -2.86
CA ARG A 37 -25.85 -21.87 -2.69
C ARG A 37 -25.15 -20.79 -3.52
N ALA A 38 -24.32 -21.18 -4.47
CA ALA A 38 -23.54 -20.23 -5.29
C ALA A 38 -24.43 -19.20 -6.03
N GLY A 39 -25.57 -19.64 -6.57
CA GLY A 39 -26.54 -18.74 -7.24
C GLY A 39 -27.15 -17.70 -6.31
N GLU A 40 -27.51 -18.08 -5.07
CA GLU A 40 -28.03 -17.17 -4.07
C GLU A 40 -26.95 -16.17 -3.63
N ALA A 41 -25.72 -16.66 -3.38
CA ALA A 41 -24.59 -15.84 -3.03
C ALA A 41 -24.26 -14.83 -4.14
N ALA A 42 -24.28 -15.27 -5.40
CA ALA A 42 -24.08 -14.41 -6.57
C ALA A 42 -25.16 -13.32 -6.66
N THR A 43 -26.41 -13.61 -6.34
CA THR A 43 -27.51 -12.62 -6.29
C THR A 43 -27.26 -11.55 -5.22
N VAL A 44 -26.83 -11.95 -4.03
CA VAL A 44 -26.47 -11.01 -2.95
C VAL A 44 -25.29 -10.15 -3.38
N VAL A 45 -24.22 -10.77 -3.88
CA VAL A 45 -23.02 -10.06 -4.37
C VAL A 45 -23.36 -9.11 -5.51
N ALA A 46 -24.25 -9.51 -6.45
CA ALA A 46 -24.71 -8.66 -7.53
C ALA A 46 -25.43 -7.38 -7.01
N GLY A 47 -26.18 -7.50 -5.91
CA GLY A 47 -26.75 -6.35 -5.21
C GLY A 47 -25.67 -5.41 -4.73
N TRP A 48 -24.66 -5.92 -4.01
CA TRP A 48 -23.53 -5.14 -3.50
C TRP A 48 -22.68 -4.50 -4.60
N LEU A 49 -22.44 -5.22 -5.72
CA LEU A 49 -21.68 -4.70 -6.85
C LEU A 49 -22.29 -3.44 -7.49
N ARG A 50 -23.63 -3.29 -7.43
CA ARG A 50 -24.32 -2.08 -7.92
C ARG A 50 -24.11 -0.88 -7.00
N GLU A 51 -23.75 -1.11 -5.73
CA GLU A 51 -23.53 -0.08 -4.72
C GLU A 51 -22.06 0.31 -4.55
N VAL A 52 -21.13 -0.37 -5.24
CA VAL A 52 -19.69 -0.08 -5.18
C VAL A 52 -19.41 1.37 -5.57
N SER A 53 -18.56 2.01 -4.79
CA SER A 53 -18.13 3.39 -5.01
C SER A 53 -17.04 3.47 -6.08
N PHE A 54 -17.30 4.23 -7.14
CA PHE A 54 -16.39 4.43 -8.27
C PHE A 54 -16.01 5.90 -8.45
N GLY A 55 -14.88 6.11 -9.11
CA GLY A 55 -14.44 7.42 -9.52
C GLY A 55 -13.87 8.27 -8.40
N ARG A 56 -13.46 9.49 -8.77
CA ARG A 56 -13.09 10.51 -7.79
C ARG A 56 -14.34 11.16 -7.25
N ARG A 57 -14.32 11.41 -5.96
CA ARG A 57 -15.40 12.14 -5.31
C ARG A 57 -15.52 13.55 -5.91
N PRO A 58 -16.69 13.97 -6.41
CA PRO A 58 -16.89 15.32 -6.90
C PRO A 58 -16.64 16.36 -5.79
N LYS A 59 -16.02 17.48 -6.15
CA LYS A 59 -15.92 18.63 -5.25
C LYS A 59 -17.29 19.30 -5.12
N GLY A 60 -17.62 19.78 -3.91
CA GLY A 60 -18.86 20.56 -3.71
C GLY A 60 -20.13 19.76 -3.54
N LEU A 61 -20.04 18.45 -3.28
CA LEU A 61 -21.21 17.64 -2.93
C LEU A 61 -21.93 18.18 -1.68
N PRO A 62 -23.28 18.07 -1.61
CA PRO A 62 -24.03 18.31 -0.39
C PRO A 62 -23.46 17.51 0.77
N GLU A 63 -23.62 18.04 2.00
CA GLU A 63 -23.02 17.42 3.19
C GLU A 63 -23.48 15.96 3.37
N ARG A 64 -24.78 15.69 3.19
CA ARG A 64 -25.35 14.34 3.25
C ARG A 64 -24.62 13.34 2.33
N ASP A 65 -24.31 13.78 1.11
CA ASP A 65 -23.66 12.92 0.10
C ASP A 65 -22.16 12.78 0.41
N ARG A 66 -21.57 13.76 1.11
CA ARG A 66 -20.20 13.70 1.62
C ARG A 66 -20.03 12.73 2.78
N LEU A 67 -21.09 12.42 3.51
CA LEU A 67 -21.08 11.55 4.69
C LEU A 67 -21.49 10.11 4.37
N THR A 68 -21.93 9.83 3.13
CA THR A 68 -22.31 8.48 2.71
C THR A 68 -21.10 7.54 2.76
N PRO A 69 -21.20 6.39 3.46
CA PRO A 69 -20.13 5.40 3.49
C PRO A 69 -19.78 4.89 2.09
N HIS A 70 -18.51 4.68 1.84
CA HIS A 70 -17.99 4.10 0.60
C HIS A 70 -17.88 2.58 0.74
N LEU A 71 -18.48 1.87 -0.22
CA LEU A 71 -18.39 0.42 -0.36
C LEU A 71 -17.41 0.05 -1.47
N ASN A 72 -16.51 -0.89 -1.20
CA ASN A 72 -15.64 -1.48 -2.20
C ASN A 72 -15.62 -3.00 -2.05
N LEU A 73 -15.45 -3.70 -3.17
CA LEU A 73 -15.42 -5.17 -3.24
C LEU A 73 -14.19 -5.64 -3.99
N ALA A 74 -13.61 -6.73 -3.50
CA ALA A 74 -12.51 -7.42 -4.14
C ALA A 74 -12.68 -8.94 -3.98
N PHE A 75 -12.15 -9.73 -4.90
CA PHE A 75 -12.40 -11.18 -5.00
C PHE A 75 -11.10 -11.96 -5.05
N THR A 76 -11.01 -13.07 -4.32
CA THR A 76 -9.96 -14.07 -4.52
C THR A 76 -10.19 -14.84 -5.79
N ALA A 77 -9.20 -15.58 -6.27
CA ALA A 77 -9.38 -16.50 -7.42
C ALA A 77 -10.48 -17.54 -7.12
N GLY A 78 -10.49 -18.09 -5.89
CA GLY A 78 -11.55 -18.99 -5.42
C GLY A 78 -12.93 -18.32 -5.42
N GLY A 79 -12.99 -17.05 -5.04
CA GLY A 79 -14.24 -16.29 -5.05
C GLY A 79 -14.80 -16.07 -6.46
N LEU A 80 -13.95 -15.73 -7.42
CA LEU A 80 -14.37 -15.61 -8.83
C LEU A 80 -14.85 -16.96 -9.39
N THR A 81 -14.16 -18.05 -9.04
CA THR A 81 -14.59 -19.42 -9.40
C THR A 81 -15.96 -19.73 -8.81
N ALA A 82 -16.14 -19.44 -7.51
CA ALA A 82 -17.38 -19.70 -6.80
C ALA A 82 -18.58 -18.88 -7.32
N LEU A 83 -18.30 -17.69 -7.86
CA LEU A 83 -19.29 -16.86 -8.56
C LEU A 83 -19.55 -17.28 -10.01
N GLY A 84 -18.98 -18.39 -10.48
CA GLY A 84 -19.25 -18.92 -11.82
C GLY A 84 -18.54 -18.18 -12.95
N VAL A 85 -17.44 -17.48 -12.68
CA VAL A 85 -16.62 -16.90 -13.76
C VAL A 85 -16.08 -18.04 -14.64
N PRO A 86 -16.21 -17.96 -15.97
CA PRO A 86 -15.75 -19.00 -16.87
C PRO A 86 -14.27 -19.34 -16.68
N THR A 87 -13.96 -20.65 -16.68
CA THR A 87 -12.59 -21.16 -16.48
C THR A 87 -11.60 -20.59 -17.49
N THR A 88 -12.05 -20.33 -18.73
CA THR A 88 -11.22 -19.69 -19.77
C THR A 88 -10.72 -18.32 -19.33
N LEU A 89 -11.59 -17.48 -18.75
CA LEU A 89 -11.21 -16.17 -18.21
C LEU A 89 -10.37 -16.30 -16.94
N LEU A 90 -10.67 -17.28 -16.09
CA LEU A 90 -9.86 -17.53 -14.87
C LEU A 90 -8.42 -17.90 -15.20
N HIS A 91 -8.18 -18.61 -16.30
CA HIS A 91 -6.83 -18.99 -16.74
C HIS A 91 -6.01 -17.80 -17.26
N GLU A 92 -6.64 -16.70 -17.66
CA GLU A 92 -5.96 -15.47 -18.08
C GLU A 92 -5.40 -14.65 -16.91
N PHE A 93 -5.84 -14.93 -15.69
CA PHE A 93 -5.25 -14.28 -14.51
C PHE A 93 -3.83 -14.76 -14.26
N PRO A 94 -2.94 -13.89 -13.74
CA PRO A 94 -1.56 -14.23 -13.44
C PRO A 94 -1.46 -15.42 -12.48
N PRO A 95 -0.39 -16.25 -12.59
CA PRO A 95 -0.26 -17.47 -11.79
C PRO A 95 -0.19 -17.19 -10.29
N GLU A 96 0.43 -16.10 -9.86
CA GLU A 96 0.51 -15.72 -8.44
C GLU A 96 -0.88 -15.40 -7.85
N PHE A 97 -1.74 -14.70 -8.61
CA PHE A 97 -3.12 -14.46 -8.19
C PHE A 97 -3.93 -15.75 -8.09
N ARG A 98 -3.81 -16.63 -9.11
CA ARG A 98 -4.52 -17.93 -9.12
C ARG A 98 -4.07 -18.85 -8.00
N ALA A 99 -2.79 -18.82 -7.64
CA ALA A 99 -2.24 -19.61 -6.56
C ALA A 99 -2.67 -19.09 -5.16
N GLY A 100 -2.94 -17.77 -5.06
CA GLY A 100 -3.26 -17.10 -3.80
C GLY A 100 -2.04 -16.85 -2.91
N ALA A 101 -2.17 -15.92 -1.97
CA ALA A 101 -1.06 -15.47 -1.13
C ALA A 101 -0.49 -16.59 -0.25
N LYS A 102 -1.32 -17.55 0.20
CA LYS A 102 -0.84 -18.67 1.04
C LYS A 102 0.18 -19.55 0.33
N ALA A 103 -0.07 -19.90 -0.92
CA ALA A 103 0.87 -20.70 -1.70
C ALA A 103 2.22 -19.98 -1.94
N ARG A 104 2.22 -18.65 -1.83
CA ARG A 104 3.39 -17.78 -2.01
C ARG A 104 4.09 -17.43 -0.70
N ALA A 105 3.48 -17.72 0.47
CA ALA A 105 3.93 -17.28 1.78
C ALA A 105 5.39 -17.68 2.06
N ALA A 106 5.77 -18.92 1.77
CA ALA A 106 7.15 -19.39 1.99
C ALA A 106 8.19 -18.59 1.19
N ALA A 107 7.88 -18.25 -0.07
CA ALA A 107 8.76 -17.43 -0.92
C ALA A 107 8.86 -15.97 -0.46
N LEU A 108 7.88 -15.51 0.32
CA LEU A 108 7.84 -14.18 0.94
C LEU A 108 8.42 -14.17 2.35
N GLY A 109 8.86 -15.32 2.87
CA GLY A 109 9.34 -15.45 4.26
C GLY A 109 8.23 -15.34 5.30
N ASP A 110 6.97 -15.43 4.90
CA ASP A 110 5.81 -15.26 5.77
C ASP A 110 5.48 -16.55 6.53
N ARG A 111 5.17 -16.41 7.82
CA ARG A 111 4.65 -17.47 8.68
C ARG A 111 3.42 -16.95 9.41
N TRP A 112 2.25 -17.50 9.11
CA TRP A 112 0.98 -17.02 9.66
C TRP A 112 0.57 -17.86 10.86
N PRO A 113 0.24 -17.25 12.00
CA PRO A 113 -0.20 -17.97 13.19
C PRO A 113 -1.59 -18.61 13.03
N ASP A 114 -2.50 -17.94 12.29
CA ASP A 114 -3.82 -18.47 11.93
C ASP A 114 -4.07 -18.20 10.43
N GLU A 115 -4.14 -19.28 9.65
CA GLU A 115 -4.28 -19.21 8.21
C GLU A 115 -5.74 -19.13 7.74
N ARG A 116 -6.66 -19.68 8.52
CA ARG A 116 -8.05 -19.90 8.11
C ARG A 116 -8.75 -18.65 7.56
N PRO A 117 -8.68 -17.48 8.20
CA PRO A 117 -9.35 -16.30 7.67
C PRO A 117 -8.86 -15.89 6.28
N PHE A 118 -7.61 -16.26 5.93
CA PHE A 118 -6.97 -15.88 4.66
C PHE A 118 -7.04 -16.96 3.58
N THR A 119 -7.28 -18.21 3.95
CA THR A 119 -7.36 -19.33 3.00
C THR A 119 -8.78 -19.70 2.63
N GLU A 120 -9.76 -19.37 3.46
CA GLU A 120 -11.17 -19.71 3.28
C GLU A 120 -12.00 -18.57 2.67
N SER A 121 -11.48 -17.34 2.58
CA SER A 121 -12.23 -16.20 2.07
C SER A 121 -12.37 -16.22 0.54
N HIS A 122 -13.54 -15.85 0.06
CA HIS A 122 -13.86 -15.69 -1.36
C HIS A 122 -13.90 -14.22 -1.79
N LEU A 123 -14.30 -13.33 -0.90
CA LEU A 123 -14.36 -11.91 -1.19
C LEU A 123 -14.06 -11.08 0.05
N LEU A 124 -13.55 -9.89 -0.21
CA LEU A 124 -13.34 -8.83 0.77
C LEU A 124 -14.29 -7.68 0.47
N LEU A 125 -15.13 -7.38 1.45
CA LEU A 125 -15.95 -6.18 1.48
C LEU A 125 -15.24 -5.15 2.36
N SER A 126 -15.07 -3.92 1.89
CA SER A 126 -14.55 -2.82 2.69
C SER A 126 -15.51 -1.64 2.69
N VAL A 127 -15.85 -1.17 3.88
CA VAL A 127 -16.68 0.02 4.11
C VAL A 127 -15.84 1.09 4.75
N HIS A 128 -15.81 2.28 4.14
CA HIS A 128 -15.12 3.44 4.69
C HIS A 128 -16.13 4.53 5.04
N ALA A 129 -16.03 5.10 6.24
CA ALA A 129 -16.97 6.09 6.74
C ALA A 129 -16.30 7.12 7.66
N THR A 130 -17.05 8.14 8.05
CA THR A 130 -16.62 9.23 8.93
C THR A 130 -16.34 8.79 10.36
N GLY A 131 -16.87 7.62 10.78
CA GLY A 131 -16.65 7.04 12.11
C GLY A 131 -16.99 5.56 12.14
N HIS A 132 -16.52 4.86 13.18
CA HIS A 132 -16.73 3.41 13.35
C HIS A 132 -18.21 3.03 13.39
N ALA A 133 -19.05 3.80 14.09
CA ALA A 133 -20.50 3.54 14.15
C ALA A 133 -21.18 3.60 12.77
N ALA A 134 -20.72 4.48 11.87
CA ALA A 134 -21.24 4.54 10.51
C ALA A 134 -20.78 3.34 9.66
N CYS A 135 -19.55 2.88 9.84
CA CYS A 135 -19.05 1.64 9.22
C CYS A 135 -19.89 0.44 9.69
N GLU A 136 -20.11 0.30 11.00
CA GLU A 136 -20.88 -0.81 11.59
C GLU A 136 -22.32 -0.85 11.09
N ARG A 137 -23.01 0.29 11.08
CA ARG A 137 -24.37 0.35 10.51
C ARG A 137 -24.39 -0.14 9.07
N ARG A 138 -23.47 0.36 8.25
CA ARG A 138 -23.45 0.00 6.85
C ARG A 138 -23.13 -1.48 6.61
N VAL A 139 -22.17 -2.04 7.35
CA VAL A 139 -21.87 -3.49 7.30
C VAL A 139 -23.08 -4.30 7.76
N ARG A 140 -23.73 -3.90 8.83
CA ARG A 140 -24.94 -4.56 9.33
C ARG A 140 -26.05 -4.59 8.29
N GLU A 141 -26.37 -3.47 7.65
CA GLU A 141 -27.37 -3.39 6.57
C GLU A 141 -27.08 -4.38 5.44
N LEU A 142 -25.81 -4.48 5.01
CA LEU A 142 -25.39 -5.40 3.96
C LEU A 142 -25.54 -6.86 4.40
N LEU A 143 -25.18 -7.18 5.66
CA LEU A 143 -25.30 -8.54 6.22
C LEU A 143 -26.74 -8.92 6.53
N GLU A 144 -27.61 -7.97 6.91
CA GLU A 144 -29.05 -8.18 7.05
C GLU A 144 -29.69 -8.55 5.71
N GLY A 145 -29.26 -7.89 4.60
CA GLY A 145 -29.66 -8.27 3.25
C GLY A 145 -29.21 -9.68 2.86
N ASN A 146 -28.00 -10.08 3.25
CA ASN A 146 -27.51 -11.44 3.10
C ASN A 146 -28.34 -12.44 3.92
N ALA A 147 -28.64 -12.13 5.18
CA ALA A 147 -29.44 -12.98 6.05
C ALA A 147 -30.88 -13.14 5.52
N ALA A 148 -31.49 -12.06 5.01
CA ALA A 148 -32.82 -12.10 4.38
C ALA A 148 -32.87 -13.00 3.13
N ALA A 149 -31.75 -13.13 2.42
CA ALA A 149 -31.55 -14.08 1.33
C ALA A 149 -31.21 -15.51 1.80
N GLY A 150 -31.37 -15.79 3.10
CA GLY A 150 -31.08 -17.09 3.70
C GLY A 150 -29.62 -17.29 4.13
N GLY A 151 -28.77 -16.25 4.11
CA GLY A 151 -27.36 -16.29 4.54
C GLY A 151 -26.45 -17.12 3.64
N PRO A 152 -26.45 -16.92 2.31
CA PRO A 152 -25.57 -17.70 1.42
C PRO A 152 -24.08 -17.37 1.57
N LEU A 153 -23.75 -16.24 2.23
CA LEU A 153 -22.41 -15.84 2.55
C LEU A 153 -22.18 -15.88 4.07
N GLU A 154 -21.06 -16.42 4.48
CA GLU A 154 -20.61 -16.48 5.89
C GLU A 154 -19.48 -15.48 6.11
N VAL A 155 -19.53 -14.76 7.23
CA VAL A 155 -18.43 -13.91 7.68
C VAL A 155 -17.32 -14.80 8.24
N VAL A 156 -16.14 -14.75 7.62
CA VAL A 156 -14.95 -15.46 8.07
C VAL A 156 -14.20 -14.64 9.11
N GLN A 157 -14.06 -13.35 8.85
CA GLN A 157 -13.41 -12.41 9.76
C GLN A 157 -13.85 -10.97 9.45
N GLU A 158 -13.90 -10.17 10.51
CA GLU A 158 -14.10 -8.73 10.43
C GLU A 158 -12.93 -8.01 11.11
N ARG A 159 -12.40 -6.96 10.48
CA ARG A 159 -11.35 -6.11 11.03
C ARG A 159 -11.78 -4.64 10.98
N ALA A 160 -11.82 -4.01 12.15
CA ALA A 160 -11.96 -2.57 12.25
C ALA A 160 -10.61 -1.89 12.07
N ALA A 161 -10.58 -0.80 11.32
CA ALA A 161 -9.36 -0.06 11.07
C ALA A 161 -9.62 1.45 11.04
N GLY A 162 -8.57 2.24 11.30
CA GLY A 162 -8.63 3.68 11.35
C GLY A 162 -8.90 4.24 12.73
N ASP A 163 -8.90 5.57 12.80
CA ASP A 163 -9.06 6.32 14.04
C ASP A 163 -9.70 7.68 13.73
N GLU A 164 -10.80 8.00 14.42
CA GLU A 164 -11.52 9.27 14.25
C GLU A 164 -10.63 10.49 14.55
N GLY A 165 -9.58 10.32 15.36
CA GLY A 165 -8.57 11.34 15.66
C GLY A 165 -7.56 11.59 14.54
N GLY A 166 -7.60 10.87 13.42
CA GLY A 166 -6.69 11.03 12.28
C GLY A 166 -5.25 10.65 12.62
N GLY A 167 -5.08 9.53 13.30
CA GLY A 167 -3.88 9.10 13.96
C GLY A 167 -2.67 8.79 13.09
N ARG A 168 -1.59 8.54 13.79
CA ARG A 168 -0.35 7.97 13.27
C ARG A 168 -0.45 6.45 13.33
N GLU A 169 0.40 5.75 12.57
CA GLU A 169 0.55 4.32 12.76
C GLU A 169 1.10 4.02 14.18
N PRO A 170 0.95 2.80 14.73
CA PRO A 170 1.23 2.53 16.14
C PRO A 170 2.64 2.86 16.63
N PHE A 171 3.70 2.77 15.81
CA PHE A 171 5.04 3.23 16.20
C PHE A 171 5.16 4.75 16.28
N GLY A 172 4.11 5.50 15.89
CA GLY A 172 3.99 6.94 16.02
C GLY A 172 4.43 7.75 14.81
N PHE A 173 4.66 7.14 13.66
CA PHE A 173 5.01 7.83 12.43
C PHE A 173 3.78 8.15 11.58
N ALA A 174 3.86 9.22 10.78
CA ALA A 174 2.84 9.53 9.78
C ALA A 174 2.96 8.55 8.60
N ASP A 175 1.93 7.76 8.36
CA ASP A 175 1.86 6.84 7.20
C ASP A 175 1.13 7.46 6.00
N GLY A 176 1.25 6.80 4.84
CA GLY A 176 0.56 7.19 3.60
C GLY A 176 1.06 8.49 2.96
N GLY A 177 2.14 9.07 3.48
CA GLY A 177 2.67 10.36 3.03
C GLY A 177 3.23 10.35 1.60
N SER A 178 3.79 9.22 1.15
CA SER A 178 4.35 9.04 -0.20
C SER A 178 3.51 8.05 -0.99
N GLN A 179 2.87 8.54 -2.05
CA GLN A 179 2.11 7.75 -3.01
C GLN A 179 2.68 7.98 -4.41
N PRO A 180 2.58 7.02 -5.35
CA PRO A 180 2.92 7.29 -6.74
C PRO A 180 1.96 8.32 -7.34
N ALA A 181 2.50 9.25 -8.11
CA ALA A 181 1.72 10.13 -8.95
C ALA A 181 1.51 9.45 -10.31
N VAL A 182 0.28 9.12 -10.64
CA VAL A 182 -0.10 8.23 -11.75
C VAL A 182 -0.57 9.02 -12.96
N GLU A 183 -0.06 8.66 -14.15
CA GLU A 183 -0.48 9.23 -15.44
C GLU A 183 -2.00 9.04 -15.64
N GLY A 184 -2.68 10.10 -16.12
CA GLY A 184 -4.13 10.08 -16.30
C GLY A 184 -4.97 10.16 -15.02
N VAL A 185 -4.33 10.02 -13.83
CA VAL A 185 -4.98 10.11 -12.52
C VAL A 185 -4.56 11.39 -11.80
N ASP A 186 -3.26 11.69 -11.75
CA ASP A 186 -2.69 12.82 -11.04
C ASP A 186 -2.21 13.91 -12.02
N LEU A 187 -2.14 15.16 -11.54
CA LEU A 187 -1.77 16.30 -12.37
C LEU A 187 -0.33 16.77 -12.12
N ASP A 188 0.26 16.43 -10.96
CA ASP A 188 1.54 16.95 -10.52
C ASP A 188 2.44 15.81 -10.01
N PRO A 189 3.55 15.53 -10.70
CA PRO A 189 4.45 14.44 -10.37
C PRO A 189 5.49 14.78 -9.28
N VAL A 190 5.54 16.01 -8.78
CA VAL A 190 6.62 16.44 -7.87
C VAL A 190 6.68 15.59 -6.61
N GLY A 191 7.83 14.97 -6.39
CA GLY A 191 8.14 14.15 -5.22
C GLY A 191 7.49 12.78 -5.17
N ASP A 192 6.42 12.56 -5.94
CA ASP A 192 5.66 11.29 -5.98
C ASP A 192 5.70 10.61 -7.35
N GLY A 193 6.28 11.29 -8.35
CA GLY A 193 6.51 10.76 -9.68
C GLY A 193 7.86 10.09 -9.84
N VAL A 194 8.30 10.04 -11.06
CA VAL A 194 9.60 9.52 -11.46
C VAL A 194 10.54 10.66 -11.76
N TYR A 195 11.74 10.59 -11.21
CA TYR A 195 12.83 11.44 -11.65
C TYR A 195 13.41 10.87 -12.95
N ALA A 196 13.16 11.52 -14.06
CA ALA A 196 13.84 11.23 -15.31
C ALA A 196 15.23 11.84 -15.22
N ALA A 197 16.27 11.00 -15.20
CA ALA A 197 17.62 11.48 -15.39
C ALA A 197 17.68 12.09 -16.79
N ARG A 198 17.84 13.41 -16.88
CA ARG A 198 18.10 14.03 -18.18
C ARG A 198 19.41 13.45 -18.75
N THR A 199 19.32 12.74 -19.84
CA THR A 199 20.41 12.45 -20.76
C THR A 199 20.78 13.74 -21.52
N ALA A 200 21.02 14.85 -20.83
CA ALA A 200 21.53 16.04 -21.44
C ALA A 200 22.95 16.28 -20.93
N PRO A 201 23.89 16.61 -21.80
CA PRO A 201 25.23 16.98 -21.43
C PRO A 201 25.29 18.39 -20.84
N ALA A 202 24.56 18.63 -19.78
CA ALA A 202 24.73 19.82 -18.97
C ALA A 202 25.88 19.52 -18.03
N GLY A 203 27.03 19.96 -18.45
CA GLY A 203 28.31 19.59 -17.93
C GLY A 203 28.46 19.66 -16.41
N ARG A 204 29.50 19.02 -15.90
CA ARG A 204 29.96 18.97 -14.49
C ARG A 204 29.85 20.28 -13.71
N LEU A 205 29.77 21.43 -14.37
CA LEU A 205 29.60 22.75 -13.79
C LEU A 205 28.16 23.00 -13.29
N ARG A 206 27.13 22.50 -13.99
CA ARG A 206 25.74 22.64 -13.54
C ARG A 206 25.47 21.72 -12.36
N GLN A 207 25.94 20.48 -12.41
CA GLN A 207 25.86 19.55 -11.30
C GLN A 207 26.53 20.14 -10.05
N ARG A 208 27.71 20.74 -10.20
CA ARG A 208 28.45 21.36 -9.10
C ARG A 208 27.76 22.60 -8.54
N ALA A 209 27.02 23.37 -9.37
CA ALA A 209 26.23 24.50 -8.91
C ALA A 209 24.95 24.05 -8.19
N GLU A 210 24.36 22.96 -8.61
CA GLU A 210 23.24 22.28 -7.95
C GLU A 210 23.67 21.68 -6.60
N ASP A 211 24.81 21.00 -6.57
CA ASP A 211 25.41 20.43 -5.36
C ASP A 211 25.79 21.51 -4.32
N LEU A 212 26.08 22.72 -4.77
CA LEU A 212 26.39 23.87 -3.94
C LEU A 212 25.15 24.70 -3.56
N GLY A 213 23.94 24.30 -3.98
CA GLY A 213 22.68 25.02 -3.68
C GLY A 213 22.53 26.37 -4.42
N ILE A 214 23.43 26.67 -5.40
CA ILE A 214 23.45 27.94 -6.15
C ILE A 214 22.36 27.96 -7.24
N VAL A 215 21.94 26.79 -7.72
CA VAL A 215 20.85 26.62 -8.69
C VAL A 215 19.97 25.49 -8.22
N GLN A 216 18.70 25.78 -7.93
CA GLN A 216 17.68 24.73 -7.81
C GLN A 216 17.44 24.15 -9.20
N ALA A 217 17.95 22.93 -9.45
CA ALA A 217 17.59 22.21 -10.66
C ALA A 217 16.08 22.06 -10.69
N LYS A 218 15.45 22.47 -11.78
CA LYS A 218 14.10 22.02 -12.10
C LYS A 218 14.21 20.52 -12.30
N ARG A 219 13.84 19.75 -11.30
CA ARG A 219 13.84 18.28 -11.37
C ARG A 219 12.80 17.89 -12.41
N ASP A 220 13.22 17.11 -13.40
CA ASP A 220 12.30 16.59 -14.41
C ASP A 220 11.55 15.39 -13.84
N TRP A 221 10.54 15.68 -12.99
CA TRP A 221 9.61 14.69 -12.52
C TRP A 221 8.59 14.35 -13.61
N ARG A 222 8.30 13.08 -13.81
CA ARG A 222 7.19 12.61 -14.64
C ARG A 222 6.25 11.70 -13.84
N LEU A 223 5.03 11.56 -14.32
CA LEU A 223 4.05 10.63 -13.77
C LEU A 223 4.49 9.18 -14.02
N VAL A 224 4.14 8.28 -13.11
CA VAL A 224 4.30 6.84 -13.28
C VAL A 224 3.23 6.35 -14.25
N ARG A 225 3.58 5.48 -15.18
CA ARG A 225 2.64 4.94 -16.16
C ARG A 225 1.46 4.25 -15.50
N THR A 226 0.27 4.45 -16.05
CA THR A 226 -0.99 3.89 -15.56
C THR A 226 -0.96 2.36 -15.47
N GLY A 227 -0.30 1.70 -16.42
CA GLY A 227 -0.23 0.23 -16.49
C GLY A 227 0.55 -0.44 -15.35
N GLU A 228 1.26 0.33 -14.51
CA GLU A 228 1.81 -0.23 -13.25
C GLU A 228 0.71 -0.46 -12.20
N PHE A 229 -0.46 0.16 -12.34
CA PHE A 229 -1.53 0.13 -11.34
C PHE A 229 -2.87 -0.40 -11.86
N LEU A 230 -3.18 -0.19 -13.14
CA LEU A 230 -4.44 -0.60 -13.76
C LEU A 230 -4.20 -1.52 -14.96
N LEU A 231 -4.95 -2.61 -15.01
CA LEU A 231 -4.93 -3.58 -16.10
C LEU A 231 -5.46 -2.96 -17.41
N GLY A 232 -4.92 -3.43 -18.54
CA GLY A 232 -5.30 -2.95 -19.86
C GLY A 232 -4.62 -1.64 -20.30
N HIS A 233 -3.70 -1.12 -19.51
CA HIS A 233 -2.90 0.07 -19.82
C HIS A 233 -1.41 -0.27 -19.94
N ALA A 234 -0.67 0.47 -20.75
CA ALA A 234 0.76 0.29 -20.89
C ALA A 234 1.53 0.67 -19.61
N GLY A 235 2.40 -0.21 -19.15
CA GLY A 235 3.34 0.00 -18.07
C GLY A 235 4.60 0.74 -18.50
N GLU A 236 5.60 0.79 -17.62
CA GLU A 236 6.87 1.49 -17.85
C GLU A 236 7.71 0.85 -18.97
N ASP A 237 7.52 -0.43 -19.25
CA ASP A 237 8.14 -1.14 -20.36
C ASP A 237 7.37 -1.01 -21.69
N GLY A 238 6.26 -0.29 -21.69
CA GLY A 238 5.37 -0.12 -22.85
C GLY A 238 4.35 -1.25 -23.06
N ALA A 239 4.41 -2.34 -22.29
CA ALA A 239 3.46 -3.45 -22.33
C ALA A 239 2.38 -3.31 -21.24
N ALA A 240 1.22 -3.89 -21.46
CA ALA A 240 0.22 -4.06 -20.41
C ALA A 240 0.61 -5.25 -19.52
N ALA A 241 0.37 -5.13 -18.21
CA ALA A 241 0.54 -6.24 -17.29
C ALA A 241 -0.39 -7.41 -17.66
N PRO A 242 0.06 -8.68 -17.47
CA PRO A 242 -0.80 -9.85 -17.67
C PRO A 242 -2.06 -9.78 -16.79
N GLY A 243 -3.21 -10.10 -17.41
CA GLY A 243 -4.51 -10.10 -16.73
C GLY A 243 -5.62 -10.56 -17.65
N PRO A 244 -6.83 -10.76 -17.13
CA PRO A 244 -7.93 -11.24 -17.94
C PRO A 244 -8.32 -10.24 -19.04
N SER A 245 -8.81 -10.76 -20.14
CA SER A 245 -9.39 -9.96 -21.21
C SER A 245 -10.70 -9.29 -20.78
N ALA A 246 -11.27 -8.46 -21.66
CA ALA A 246 -12.61 -7.91 -21.43
C ALA A 246 -13.64 -9.05 -21.28
N PRO A 247 -14.61 -8.90 -20.38
CA PRO A 247 -15.00 -7.68 -19.68
C PRO A 247 -14.31 -7.44 -18.33
N LEU A 248 -13.50 -8.37 -17.81
CA LEU A 248 -12.94 -8.32 -16.46
C LEU A 248 -11.74 -7.39 -16.34
N GLY A 249 -10.74 -7.55 -17.23
CA GLY A 249 -9.42 -6.93 -17.05
C GLY A 249 -9.39 -5.42 -17.09
N PRO A 250 -9.91 -4.76 -18.15
CA PRO A 250 -9.70 -3.33 -18.34
C PRO A 250 -10.14 -2.48 -17.15
N ASN A 251 -9.24 -1.59 -16.68
CA ASN A 251 -9.40 -0.73 -15.49
C ASN A 251 -9.58 -1.46 -14.15
N GLY A 252 -9.46 -2.80 -14.13
CA GLY A 252 -9.28 -3.57 -12.91
C GLY A 252 -7.87 -3.43 -12.34
N THR A 253 -7.67 -3.93 -11.12
CA THR A 253 -6.35 -3.96 -10.47
C THR A 253 -6.26 -5.13 -9.51
N PHE A 254 -5.04 -5.49 -9.09
CA PHE A 254 -4.86 -6.40 -7.96
C PHE A 254 -4.67 -5.64 -6.66
N MET A 255 -5.27 -6.16 -5.61
CA MET A 255 -5.09 -5.73 -4.24
C MET A 255 -4.30 -6.79 -3.48
N VAL A 256 -3.31 -6.35 -2.72
CA VAL A 256 -2.71 -7.16 -1.65
C VAL A 256 -3.23 -6.61 -0.33
N TYR A 257 -3.89 -7.48 0.44
CA TYR A 257 -4.38 -7.19 1.78
C TYR A 257 -3.56 -7.99 2.79
N ARG A 258 -2.98 -7.32 3.81
CA ARG A 258 -2.23 -7.97 4.88
C ARG A 258 -2.64 -7.41 6.23
N GLU A 259 -2.66 -8.26 7.24
CA GLU A 259 -2.75 -7.85 8.63
C GLU A 259 -1.38 -7.98 9.28
N LEU A 260 -0.91 -6.90 9.89
CA LEU A 260 0.41 -6.75 10.49
C LEU A 260 0.24 -6.32 11.94
N ASP A 261 0.54 -7.21 12.89
CA ASP A 261 0.62 -6.82 14.30
C ASP A 261 1.93 -6.08 14.55
N GLN A 262 1.90 -5.04 15.38
CA GLN A 262 3.06 -4.23 15.73
C GLN A 262 3.34 -4.32 17.22
N ASP A 263 4.54 -4.79 17.58
CA ASP A 263 5.03 -4.80 18.98
C ASP A 263 5.55 -3.40 19.35
N VAL A 264 4.61 -2.51 19.68
CA VAL A 264 4.90 -1.10 19.99
C VAL A 264 5.80 -0.97 21.21
N HIS A 265 5.53 -1.75 22.26
CA HIS A 265 6.33 -1.74 23.48
C HIS A 265 7.72 -2.33 23.23
N GLY A 266 7.82 -3.48 22.58
CA GLY A 266 9.10 -4.09 22.25
C GLY A 266 9.98 -3.22 21.37
N PHE A 267 9.39 -2.50 20.39
CA PHE A 267 10.13 -1.52 19.60
C PHE A 267 10.62 -0.34 20.43
N ALA A 268 9.78 0.21 21.30
CA ALA A 268 10.16 1.33 22.18
C ALA A 268 11.28 0.96 23.15
N ASP A 269 11.20 -0.21 23.78
CA ASP A 269 12.20 -0.73 24.71
C ASP A 269 13.53 -0.99 24.01
N TYR A 270 13.49 -1.66 22.84
CA TYR A 270 14.67 -1.87 22.01
C TYR A 270 15.36 -0.55 21.67
N VAL A 271 14.59 0.42 21.17
CA VAL A 271 15.15 1.74 20.81
C VAL A 271 15.75 2.44 22.02
N ALA A 272 15.09 2.40 23.19
CA ALA A 272 15.58 3.05 24.41
C ALA A 272 16.91 2.40 24.88
N GLU A 273 17.03 1.09 24.80
CA GLU A 273 18.26 0.36 25.14
C GLU A 273 19.39 0.70 24.18
N GLN A 274 19.14 0.56 22.87
CA GLN A 274 20.17 0.81 21.86
C GLN A 274 20.60 2.28 21.83
N ALA A 275 19.68 3.22 22.02
CA ALA A 275 19.98 4.65 22.10
C ALA A 275 20.96 4.97 23.24
N ARG A 276 20.76 4.36 24.41
CA ARG A 276 21.70 4.47 25.55
C ARG A 276 23.07 3.86 25.21
N ARG A 277 23.07 2.67 24.60
CA ARG A 277 24.29 1.94 24.23
C ARG A 277 25.16 2.75 23.25
N VAL A 278 24.55 3.45 22.29
CA VAL A 278 25.28 4.15 21.24
C VAL A 278 25.42 5.66 21.49
N GLY A 279 24.84 6.20 22.57
CA GLY A 279 24.89 7.63 22.90
C GLY A 279 24.11 8.52 21.94
N MET A 280 23.01 8.01 21.32
CA MET A 280 22.15 8.74 20.39
C MET A 280 20.79 8.99 21.05
N PRO A 281 20.11 10.13 20.80
CA PRO A 281 18.74 10.33 21.26
C PRO A 281 17.79 9.24 20.70
N ALA A 282 16.92 8.68 21.56
CA ALA A 282 16.00 7.60 21.17
C ALA A 282 15.13 7.98 19.96
N ARG A 283 14.65 9.23 19.90
CA ARG A 283 13.89 9.74 18.77
C ARG A 283 14.69 9.71 17.46
N GLU A 284 15.94 10.16 17.49
CA GLU A 284 16.81 10.15 16.31
C GLU A 284 17.06 8.73 15.85
N LEU A 285 17.28 7.79 16.77
CA LEU A 285 17.45 6.37 16.42
C LEU A 285 16.22 5.79 15.75
N GLN A 286 15.01 6.05 16.28
CA GLN A 286 13.74 5.65 15.63
C GLN A 286 13.64 6.21 14.22
N GLU A 287 13.90 7.49 14.04
CA GLU A 287 13.83 8.16 12.76
C GLU A 287 14.82 7.57 11.75
N LYS A 288 16.03 7.21 12.18
CA LYS A 288 17.03 6.54 11.33
C LYS A 288 16.63 5.12 10.96
N ILE A 289 16.01 4.37 11.85
CA ILE A 289 15.49 3.01 11.55
C ILE A 289 14.38 3.09 10.51
N VAL A 290 13.43 3.99 10.67
CA VAL A 290 12.28 4.13 9.76
C VAL A 290 12.65 4.89 8.47
N GLY A 291 13.45 5.95 8.55
CA GLY A 291 13.85 6.78 7.41
C GLY A 291 12.99 8.05 7.24
N ARG A 292 12.20 8.42 8.25
CA ARG A 292 11.36 9.62 8.26
C ARG A 292 11.41 10.30 9.62
N ARG A 293 11.20 11.61 9.65
CA ARG A 293 10.99 12.33 10.92
C ARG A 293 9.65 11.92 11.51
N ARG A 294 9.68 11.63 12.80
CA ARG A 294 8.49 11.19 13.52
C ARG A 294 7.43 12.29 13.64
N GLU A 295 7.87 13.53 13.75
CA GLU A 295 7.00 14.69 14.00
C GLU A 295 6.07 15.00 12.82
N ASP A 296 6.61 15.10 11.62
CA ASP A 296 5.90 15.59 10.43
C ASP A 296 5.93 14.64 9.23
N GLY A 297 6.60 13.48 9.35
CA GLY A 297 6.77 12.50 8.29
C GLY A 297 7.71 12.95 7.17
N SER A 298 8.43 14.07 7.33
CA SER A 298 9.37 14.58 6.33
C SER A 298 10.59 13.66 6.18
N THR A 299 11.30 13.82 5.05
CA THR A 299 12.51 13.03 4.76
C THR A 299 13.68 13.42 5.64
N LEU A 300 14.53 12.46 5.98
CA LEU A 300 15.82 12.73 6.64
C LEU A 300 16.89 13.24 5.67
N VAL A 301 16.73 13.03 4.37
CA VAL A 301 17.74 13.42 3.35
C VAL A 301 17.94 14.92 3.28
N ARG A 302 16.89 15.70 3.55
CA ARG A 302 16.95 17.16 3.61
C ARG A 302 17.02 17.68 5.05
N PRO A 303 17.67 18.82 5.30
CA PRO A 303 17.68 19.47 6.61
C PRO A 303 16.28 19.74 7.16
N ALA A 304 16.12 19.75 8.47
CA ALA A 304 14.82 20.01 9.11
C ALA A 304 14.30 21.44 8.83
N GLU A 305 15.20 22.39 8.68
CA GLU A 305 14.93 23.80 8.37
C GLU A 305 14.23 24.00 7.04
N ASP A 306 14.43 23.06 6.09
CA ASP A 306 13.71 23.08 4.80
C ASP A 306 12.22 22.79 4.94
N PHE A 307 11.77 22.32 6.11
CA PHE A 307 10.39 22.01 6.43
C PHE A 307 9.93 22.91 7.58
N PRO A 308 9.40 24.11 7.30
CA PRO A 308 8.92 25.01 8.36
C PRO A 308 7.90 24.27 9.23
N GLN A 309 8.06 24.46 10.56
CA GLN A 309 7.21 23.85 11.58
C GLN A 309 5.72 24.00 11.22
N PRO A 310 4.93 22.93 11.30
CA PRO A 310 3.56 22.96 10.88
C PRO A 310 2.72 23.79 11.85
N ALA A 311 2.35 25.01 11.45
CA ALA A 311 1.08 25.51 11.92
C ALA A 311 -0.03 24.50 11.56
N PRO A 312 -1.10 24.32 12.35
CA PRO A 312 -2.18 23.41 11.99
C PRO A 312 -2.62 23.70 10.55
N ALA A 313 -2.62 22.67 9.68
CA ALA A 313 -3.02 22.87 8.30
C ALA A 313 -4.52 23.16 8.25
N GLN A 314 -4.88 24.37 7.88
CA GLN A 314 -6.26 24.84 7.86
C GLN A 314 -7.07 24.29 6.67
N SER A 315 -6.39 23.74 5.65
CA SER A 315 -7.04 23.23 4.45
C SER A 315 -6.42 21.94 3.91
N ALA A 316 -7.20 21.15 3.16
CA ALA A 316 -6.71 19.97 2.44
C ALA A 316 -5.60 20.32 1.42
N ARG A 317 -5.66 21.53 0.82
CA ARG A 317 -4.64 22.02 -0.11
C ARG A 317 -3.29 22.24 0.57
N GLU A 318 -3.29 22.77 1.78
CA GLU A 318 -2.08 22.98 2.57
C GLU A 318 -1.47 21.66 3.02
N ARG A 319 -2.30 20.70 3.50
CA ARG A 319 -1.85 19.34 3.83
C ARG A 319 -1.19 18.65 2.64
N ASN A 320 -1.82 18.70 1.47
CA ASN A 320 -1.27 18.14 0.25
C ASN A 320 0.02 18.84 -0.20
N GLY A 321 0.07 20.16 -0.11
CA GLY A 321 1.29 20.93 -0.40
C GLY A 321 2.47 20.57 0.50
N ARG A 322 2.22 20.28 1.78
CA ARG A 322 3.25 19.82 2.73
C ARG A 322 3.73 18.41 2.39
N ARG A 323 2.80 17.46 2.13
CA ARG A 323 3.14 16.10 1.70
C ARG A 323 4.03 16.11 0.45
N ARG A 324 3.72 16.93 -0.54
CA ARG A 324 4.53 17.07 -1.76
C ARG A 324 5.94 17.57 -1.43
N ARG A 325 6.08 18.63 -0.64
CA ARG A 325 7.40 19.15 -0.24
C ARG A 325 8.21 18.12 0.55
N SER A 326 7.59 17.37 1.45
CA SER A 326 8.26 16.33 2.23
C SER A 326 8.73 15.14 1.39
N ASN A 327 8.17 14.94 0.19
CA ASN A 327 8.55 13.89 -0.75
C ASN A 327 9.43 14.36 -1.91
N ASP A 328 9.70 15.68 -2.03
CA ASP A 328 10.57 16.24 -3.05
C ASP A 328 12.05 16.07 -2.68
N PHE A 329 12.57 14.85 -2.80
CA PHE A 329 13.96 14.52 -2.54
C PHE A 329 14.44 13.32 -3.35
N LEU A 330 15.76 13.24 -3.52
CA LEU A 330 16.49 12.14 -4.15
C LEU A 330 17.54 11.60 -3.18
N TYR A 331 17.77 10.30 -3.17
CA TYR A 331 18.78 9.67 -2.33
C TYR A 331 20.21 9.88 -2.83
N THR A 332 20.40 10.28 -4.10
CA THR A 332 21.71 10.75 -4.61
C THR A 332 22.25 11.96 -3.86
N ALA A 333 21.40 12.70 -3.10
CA ALA A 333 21.84 13.74 -2.17
C ALA A 333 22.44 13.20 -0.86
N ASP A 334 22.29 11.89 -0.60
CA ASP A 334 22.82 11.19 0.59
C ASP A 334 23.24 9.75 0.22
N PRO A 335 24.20 9.58 -0.71
CA PRO A 335 24.51 8.26 -1.28
C PRO A 335 25.09 7.29 -0.25
N GLN A 336 25.81 7.76 0.78
CA GLN A 336 26.36 6.95 1.86
C GLN A 336 25.34 6.69 3.00
N GLY A 337 24.19 7.36 3.01
CA GLY A 337 23.18 7.18 4.04
C GLY A 337 23.50 7.82 5.40
N TYR A 338 24.34 8.86 5.42
CA TYR A 338 24.66 9.55 6.66
C TYR A 338 23.42 10.21 7.32
N ARG A 339 22.51 10.71 6.51
CA ARG A 339 21.25 11.29 6.98
C ARG A 339 20.16 10.22 7.09
N CYS A 340 19.85 9.54 5.96
CA CYS A 340 18.90 8.43 5.89
C CYS A 340 19.66 7.14 5.61
N PRO A 341 19.89 6.27 6.60
CA PRO A 341 20.67 5.05 6.42
C PRO A 341 20.19 4.22 5.24
N LEU A 342 21.10 3.52 4.57
CA LEU A 342 20.76 2.63 3.44
C LEU A 342 19.77 1.53 3.86
N GLY A 343 19.89 1.05 5.12
CA GLY A 343 19.02 0.04 5.71
C GLY A 343 17.69 0.58 6.25
N ALA A 344 17.43 1.90 6.20
CA ALA A 344 16.19 2.48 6.70
C ALA A 344 14.99 1.96 5.89
N HIS A 345 13.90 1.59 6.59
CA HIS A 345 12.72 0.95 6.01
C HIS A 345 12.20 1.67 4.76
N VAL A 346 11.98 3.00 4.84
CA VAL A 346 11.45 3.77 3.71
C VAL A 346 12.40 3.81 2.52
N ARG A 347 13.73 3.80 2.77
CA ARG A 347 14.73 3.79 1.71
C ARG A 347 14.82 2.43 1.02
N ARG A 348 14.66 1.35 1.77
CA ARG A 348 14.62 -0.01 1.22
C ARG A 348 13.37 -0.24 0.37
N THR A 349 12.21 0.14 0.88
CA THR A 349 10.92 -0.13 0.21
C THR A 349 10.64 0.78 -0.99
N ASN A 350 11.37 1.89 -1.13
CA ASN A 350 11.33 2.77 -2.29
C ASN A 350 12.69 3.46 -2.47
N PRO A 351 13.69 2.80 -3.06
CA PRO A 351 15.04 3.34 -3.20
C PRO A 351 15.16 4.52 -4.18
N ARG A 352 14.07 4.89 -4.86
CA ARG A 352 14.01 6.03 -5.79
C ARG A 352 15.14 5.99 -6.82
N ASP A 353 16.03 6.97 -6.79
CA ASP A 353 17.18 7.16 -7.67
C ASP A 353 18.48 6.52 -7.15
N ALA A 354 18.43 5.82 -6.01
CA ALA A 354 19.63 5.22 -5.40
C ALA A 354 20.15 3.99 -6.16
N LEU A 355 19.34 3.36 -7.01
CA LEU A 355 19.76 2.20 -7.79
C LEU A 355 20.53 2.62 -9.05
N PRO A 356 21.49 1.79 -9.54
CA PRO A 356 22.15 2.03 -10.81
C PRO A 356 21.14 2.18 -11.96
N GLY A 357 21.25 3.26 -12.73
CA GLY A 357 20.28 3.63 -13.78
C GLY A 357 19.20 4.59 -13.31
N GLY A 358 19.29 5.05 -12.05
CA GLY A 358 18.40 6.09 -11.50
C GLY A 358 16.97 5.60 -11.17
N GLY A 359 16.04 6.55 -11.04
CA GLY A 359 14.67 6.28 -10.62
C GLY A 359 13.86 5.38 -11.56
N GLU A 360 14.26 5.24 -12.81
CA GLU A 360 13.53 4.45 -13.81
C GLU A 360 13.43 2.97 -13.45
N ARG A 361 14.42 2.40 -12.80
CA ARG A 361 14.41 1.00 -12.37
C ARG A 361 13.42 0.71 -11.23
N THR A 362 13.09 1.71 -10.42
CA THR A 362 12.18 1.55 -9.29
C THR A 362 10.72 1.73 -9.65
N MET A 363 10.42 2.23 -10.86
CA MET A 363 9.07 2.57 -11.29
C MET A 363 8.15 1.37 -11.43
N ARG A 364 8.66 0.28 -12.00
CA ARG A 364 7.91 -0.97 -12.19
C ARG A 364 7.54 -1.66 -10.88
N HIS A 365 8.13 -1.21 -9.77
CA HIS A 365 7.89 -1.74 -8.43
C HIS A 365 7.11 -0.76 -7.55
N ARG A 366 6.50 0.28 -8.13
CA ARG A 366 5.66 1.20 -7.37
C ARG A 366 4.30 0.57 -7.08
N ILE A 367 3.83 0.79 -5.87
CA ILE A 367 2.52 0.34 -5.39
C ILE A 367 1.73 1.52 -4.84
N ILE A 368 0.42 1.55 -5.08
CA ILE A 368 -0.48 2.49 -4.41
C ILE A 368 -0.82 1.90 -3.04
N ARG A 369 -0.52 2.60 -1.94
CA ARG A 369 -0.79 2.12 -0.58
C ARG A 369 -2.04 2.77 -0.01
N ARG A 370 -2.88 1.96 0.64
CA ARG A 370 -4.13 2.38 1.31
C ARG A 370 -4.27 1.73 2.68
N GLY A 371 -3.13 1.50 3.35
CA GLY A 371 -3.13 0.93 4.69
C GLY A 371 -3.77 1.83 5.74
N MET A 372 -4.28 1.23 6.79
CA MET A 372 -4.89 1.88 7.95
C MET A 372 -4.46 1.16 9.22
N ARG A 373 -4.18 1.89 10.29
CA ARG A 373 -3.94 1.26 11.61
C ARG A 373 -5.16 0.44 12.04
N TYR A 374 -4.97 -0.56 12.88
CA TYR A 374 -6.11 -1.22 13.53
C TYR A 374 -6.88 -0.22 14.38
N ALA A 375 -8.19 -0.45 14.55
CA ALA A 375 -8.95 0.29 15.53
C ALA A 375 -8.47 -0.08 16.95
N PRO A 376 -8.35 0.90 17.86
CA PRO A 376 -8.02 0.62 19.25
C PRO A 376 -9.00 -0.42 19.87
N PRO A 377 -8.54 -1.30 20.80
CA PRO A 377 -7.24 -1.27 21.46
C PRO A 377 -6.11 -2.02 20.72
N ASP A 378 -6.38 -2.65 19.59
CA ASP A 378 -5.40 -3.45 18.86
C ASP A 378 -4.27 -2.57 18.27
N GLU A 379 -3.04 -3.07 18.31
CA GLU A 379 -1.86 -2.40 17.76
C GLU A 379 -1.37 -3.12 16.51
N GLY A 380 -1.51 -2.46 15.38
CA GLY A 380 -1.11 -3.01 14.09
C GLY A 380 -1.63 -2.22 12.91
N LEU A 381 -1.47 -2.81 11.74
CA LEU A 381 -1.77 -2.17 10.48
C LEU A 381 -2.51 -3.14 9.55
N VAL A 382 -3.65 -2.73 9.02
CA VAL A 382 -4.17 -3.27 7.78
C VAL A 382 -3.35 -2.66 6.66
N PHE A 383 -2.43 -3.42 6.10
CA PHE A 383 -1.68 -3.01 4.91
C PHE A 383 -2.49 -3.37 3.67
N VAL A 384 -2.81 -2.36 2.87
CA VAL A 384 -3.46 -2.53 1.57
C VAL A 384 -2.61 -1.86 0.51
N CYS A 385 -2.31 -2.58 -0.58
CA CYS A 385 -1.72 -1.95 -1.75
C CYS A 385 -2.36 -2.44 -3.05
N TYR A 386 -2.22 -1.62 -4.09
CA TYR A 386 -2.72 -1.89 -5.44
C TYR A 386 -1.59 -1.81 -6.45
N ALA A 387 -1.58 -2.75 -7.39
CA ALA A 387 -0.68 -2.80 -8.54
C ALA A 387 -1.33 -3.64 -9.65
N ALA A 388 -0.97 -3.39 -10.90
CA ALA A 388 -1.40 -4.22 -12.03
C ALA A 388 -0.65 -5.57 -12.08
N SER A 389 0.48 -5.70 -11.39
CA SER A 389 1.21 -6.95 -11.21
C SER A 389 1.56 -7.15 -9.74
N ILE A 390 1.08 -8.24 -9.15
CA ILE A 390 1.42 -8.64 -7.77
C ILE A 390 2.91 -8.96 -7.69
N GLU A 391 3.43 -9.69 -8.68
CA GLU A 391 4.83 -10.15 -8.73
C GLU A 391 5.81 -8.97 -8.84
N ASN A 392 5.60 -8.06 -9.82
CA ASN A 392 6.49 -6.91 -10.04
C ASN A 392 6.32 -5.80 -8.98
N GLY A 393 5.14 -5.69 -8.37
CA GLY A 393 4.86 -4.73 -7.32
C GLY A 393 5.20 -5.26 -5.94
N PHE A 394 4.21 -5.84 -5.27
CA PHE A 394 4.31 -6.25 -3.87
C PHE A 394 5.36 -7.35 -3.62
N GLU A 395 5.31 -8.46 -4.38
CA GLU A 395 6.22 -9.59 -4.14
C GLU A 395 7.68 -9.20 -4.39
N PHE A 396 7.93 -8.39 -5.42
CA PHE A 396 9.29 -7.90 -5.71
C PHE A 396 9.84 -7.11 -4.53
N ILE A 397 9.08 -6.14 -4.00
CA ILE A 397 9.49 -5.34 -2.83
C ILE A 397 9.74 -6.25 -1.63
N GLN A 398 8.82 -7.18 -1.34
CA GLN A 398 8.94 -8.07 -0.19
C GLN A 398 10.16 -8.98 -0.31
N ARG A 399 10.36 -9.63 -1.46
CA ARG A 399 11.42 -10.62 -1.64
C ARG A 399 12.80 -10.00 -1.77
N TYR A 400 12.94 -8.95 -2.62
CA TYR A 400 14.23 -8.43 -3.03
C TYR A 400 14.65 -7.17 -2.28
N TRP A 401 13.73 -6.38 -1.77
CA TRP A 401 14.09 -5.18 -1.02
C TRP A 401 13.92 -5.33 0.48
N ILE A 402 12.93 -6.09 0.94
CA ILE A 402 12.69 -6.29 2.38
C ILE A 402 13.49 -7.50 2.89
N ASN A 403 13.31 -8.67 2.30
CA ASN A 403 13.86 -9.93 2.83
C ASN A 403 15.31 -10.17 2.43
N ASP A 404 15.75 -9.72 1.25
CA ASP A 404 17.11 -9.93 0.78
C ASP A 404 18.09 -9.03 1.54
N GLY A 405 18.92 -9.63 2.39
CA GLY A 405 19.94 -8.92 3.13
C GLY A 405 21.00 -8.25 2.26
N ALA A 406 21.26 -8.75 1.05
CA ALA A 406 22.23 -8.20 0.13
C ALA A 406 21.69 -7.00 -0.69
N ALA A 407 20.40 -6.72 -0.62
CA ALA A 407 19.80 -5.59 -1.32
C ALA A 407 20.55 -4.28 -0.99
N LEU A 408 20.68 -3.41 -1.98
CA LEU A 408 21.39 -2.12 -1.87
C LEU A 408 22.86 -2.23 -1.41
N GLY A 409 23.48 -3.40 -1.55
CA GLY A 409 24.88 -3.65 -1.14
C GLY A 409 25.05 -3.79 0.38
N LEU A 410 24.00 -4.13 1.14
CA LEU A 410 24.03 -4.20 2.60
C LEU A 410 24.51 -5.55 3.18
N GLY A 411 24.82 -6.54 2.33
CA GLY A 411 25.37 -7.83 2.74
C GLY A 411 24.31 -8.72 3.39
N ALA A 412 24.29 -8.83 4.72
CA ALA A 412 23.36 -9.68 5.48
C ALA A 412 22.34 -8.86 6.31
N ALA A 413 21.93 -7.71 5.80
CA ALA A 413 21.03 -6.79 6.51
C ALA A 413 19.67 -6.68 5.81
N PRO A 414 18.67 -7.56 6.09
CA PRO A 414 17.29 -7.40 5.61
C PRO A 414 16.66 -6.14 6.20
N ASP A 415 15.43 -5.83 5.78
CA ASP A 415 14.69 -4.70 6.35
C ASP A 415 14.53 -4.87 7.86
N PHE A 416 15.03 -3.89 8.61
CA PHE A 416 15.13 -4.00 10.06
C PHE A 416 13.78 -3.97 10.78
N MET A 417 12.77 -3.32 10.18
CA MET A 417 11.41 -3.23 10.73
C MET A 417 10.56 -4.46 10.44
N LEU A 418 10.67 -5.00 9.21
CA LEU A 418 9.77 -6.04 8.69
C LEU A 418 10.40 -7.42 8.64
N GLN A 419 11.67 -7.58 9.07
CA GLN A 419 12.31 -8.89 9.09
C GLN A 419 11.50 -9.87 9.94
N GLN A 420 11.20 -11.02 9.36
CA GLN A 420 10.49 -12.07 10.06
C GLN A 420 11.47 -12.93 10.89
N ALA A 421 10.92 -13.65 11.86
CA ALA A 421 11.70 -14.59 12.64
C ALA A 421 12.28 -15.69 11.72
N GLY A 422 13.58 -15.93 11.83
CA GLY A 422 14.26 -17.06 11.19
C GLY A 422 13.84 -18.40 11.78
N GLU A 423 14.54 -19.48 11.39
CA GLU A 423 14.25 -20.84 11.87
C GLU A 423 14.33 -20.98 13.40
N ALA A 424 15.23 -20.22 14.04
CA ALA A 424 15.37 -20.19 15.51
C ALA A 424 14.29 -19.33 16.21
N GLY A 425 13.28 -18.84 15.51
CA GLY A 425 12.21 -18.02 16.09
C GLY A 425 12.61 -16.56 16.39
N ARG A 426 13.80 -16.12 15.96
CA ARG A 426 14.31 -14.76 16.17
C ARG A 426 14.73 -14.10 14.85
N PRO A 427 14.59 -12.76 14.72
CA PRO A 427 15.24 -12.01 13.65
C PRO A 427 16.76 -12.19 13.68
N THR A 428 17.37 -12.16 12.49
CA THR A 428 18.83 -12.35 12.36
C THR A 428 19.55 -11.15 11.75
N GLY A 429 18.79 -10.23 11.14
CA GLY A 429 19.33 -9.09 10.43
C GLY A 429 19.73 -7.96 11.37
N HIS A 430 20.90 -7.40 11.13
CA HIS A 430 21.40 -6.19 11.79
C HIS A 430 21.13 -4.96 10.93
N MET A 431 21.29 -3.76 11.51
CA MET A 431 21.24 -2.50 10.76
C MET A 431 22.51 -1.68 11.03
N VAL A 432 23.10 -1.15 9.95
CA VAL A 432 24.23 -0.22 10.05
C VAL A 432 23.73 1.21 9.89
N ILE A 433 24.02 2.06 10.86
CA ILE A 433 23.83 3.51 10.75
C ILE A 433 25.20 4.13 10.46
N PRO A 434 25.43 4.66 9.24
CA PRO A 434 26.68 5.26 8.85
C PRO A 434 26.98 6.53 9.69
N GLY A 435 28.26 6.80 9.91
CA GLY A 435 28.75 7.97 10.62
C GLY A 435 30.26 7.97 10.71
N TYR A 436 30.85 8.98 11.34
CA TYR A 436 32.28 8.99 11.65
C TYR A 436 32.68 7.75 12.48
N ARG A 437 31.80 7.33 13.37
CA ARG A 437 31.84 6.02 14.05
C ARG A 437 30.55 5.29 13.68
N PRO A 438 30.60 4.32 12.74
CA PRO A 438 29.40 3.57 12.39
C PRO A 438 28.83 2.84 13.57
N VAL A 439 27.49 2.86 13.67
CA VAL A 439 26.74 2.13 14.69
C VAL A 439 26.13 0.89 14.05
N VAL A 440 26.35 -0.27 14.67
CA VAL A 440 25.67 -1.51 14.31
C VAL A 440 24.60 -1.80 15.34
N LEU A 441 23.37 -1.85 14.91
CA LEU A 441 22.22 -2.27 15.71
C LEU A 441 22.11 -3.79 15.59
N PRO A 442 22.16 -4.56 16.71
CA PRO A 442 21.95 -6.00 16.66
C PRO A 442 20.51 -6.34 16.31
N PRO A 443 20.23 -7.56 15.83
CA PRO A 443 18.85 -7.99 15.64
C PRO A 443 18.06 -7.92 16.95
N PRO A 444 16.77 -7.56 16.91
CA PRO A 444 15.93 -7.63 18.10
C PRO A 444 15.64 -9.08 18.50
N ASP A 445 15.26 -9.32 19.75
CA ASP A 445 14.91 -10.66 20.24
C ASP A 445 13.61 -11.20 19.61
N ARG A 446 12.71 -10.32 19.18
CA ARG A 446 11.45 -10.64 18.52
C ARG A 446 11.22 -9.69 17.35
N PRO A 447 10.47 -10.11 16.31
CA PRO A 447 10.05 -9.20 15.24
C PRO A 447 9.25 -8.02 15.81
N PHE A 448 9.52 -6.81 15.32
CA PHE A 448 8.68 -5.65 15.64
C PHE A 448 7.33 -5.70 14.93
N VAL A 449 7.28 -6.40 13.79
CA VAL A 449 6.06 -6.56 13.00
C VAL A 449 5.86 -8.05 12.70
N THR A 450 4.69 -8.58 13.05
CA THR A 450 4.31 -9.96 12.77
C THR A 450 3.20 -10.00 11.73
N VAL A 451 3.42 -10.77 10.66
CA VAL A 451 2.41 -10.98 9.63
C VAL A 451 1.36 -11.97 10.13
N ARG A 452 0.11 -11.53 10.28
CA ARG A 452 -1.03 -12.38 10.66
C ARG A 452 -1.55 -13.18 9.47
N GLY A 453 -1.47 -12.60 8.29
CA GLY A 453 -1.86 -13.23 7.05
C GLY A 453 -1.90 -12.24 5.87
N CYS A 454 -2.07 -12.81 4.68
CA CYS A 454 -2.08 -12.09 3.42
C CYS A 454 -3.13 -12.67 2.48
N GLU A 455 -3.74 -11.81 1.66
CA GLU A 455 -4.69 -12.22 0.61
C GLU A 455 -4.41 -11.46 -0.68
N TYR A 456 -4.49 -12.17 -1.81
CA TYR A 456 -4.44 -11.58 -3.15
C TYR A 456 -5.84 -11.51 -3.73
N LEU A 457 -6.25 -10.31 -4.09
CA LEU A 457 -7.61 -10.01 -4.50
C LEU A 457 -7.62 -9.26 -5.83
N PHE A 458 -8.57 -9.57 -6.66
CA PHE A 458 -8.90 -8.80 -7.85
C PHE A 458 -9.95 -7.75 -7.52
N VAL A 459 -9.70 -6.50 -7.89
CA VAL A 459 -10.59 -5.36 -7.73
C VAL A 459 -11.19 -5.03 -9.10
N PRO A 460 -12.45 -5.36 -9.34
CA PRO A 460 -13.08 -5.18 -10.65
C PRO A 460 -13.37 -3.71 -10.95
N SER A 461 -13.30 -3.34 -12.24
CA SER A 461 -13.80 -2.07 -12.74
C SER A 461 -15.34 -2.03 -12.69
N ARG A 462 -15.93 -0.86 -12.94
CA ARG A 462 -17.40 -0.70 -13.03
C ARG A 462 -18.02 -1.67 -14.07
N ARG A 463 -17.41 -1.77 -15.25
CA ARG A 463 -17.86 -2.70 -16.29
C ARG A 463 -17.74 -4.14 -15.86
N ALA A 464 -16.62 -4.50 -15.22
CA ALA A 464 -16.42 -5.82 -14.65
C ALA A 464 -17.45 -6.12 -13.54
N CYS A 465 -17.76 -5.16 -12.67
CA CYS A 465 -18.83 -5.31 -11.67
C CYS A 465 -20.20 -5.53 -12.30
N ALA A 466 -20.54 -4.77 -13.33
CA ALA A 466 -21.80 -4.94 -14.05
C ALA A 466 -21.91 -6.31 -14.71
N TRP A 467 -20.81 -6.80 -15.31
CA TRP A 467 -20.76 -8.13 -15.91
C TRP A 467 -20.86 -9.23 -14.86
N LEU A 468 -20.10 -9.16 -13.77
CA LEU A 468 -20.19 -10.11 -12.65
C LEU A 468 -21.62 -10.16 -12.06
N ALA A 469 -22.25 -9.01 -11.90
CA ALA A 469 -23.65 -8.93 -11.44
C ALA A 469 -24.66 -9.52 -12.40
N GLY A 470 -24.32 -9.63 -13.68
CA GLY A 470 -25.15 -10.22 -14.74
C GLY A 470 -24.97 -11.71 -14.94
N LEU A 471 -23.92 -12.33 -14.40
CA LEU A 471 -23.60 -13.74 -14.63
C LEU A 471 -24.75 -14.70 -14.29
N HIS A 472 -25.57 -14.37 -13.31
CA HIS A 472 -26.70 -15.20 -12.84
C HIS A 472 -28.07 -14.57 -13.10
N ALA A 473 -28.14 -13.41 -13.79
CA ALA A 473 -29.41 -12.78 -14.13
C ALA A 473 -30.06 -13.42 -15.39
N ALA A 474 -29.33 -14.27 -16.10
CA ALA A 474 -29.76 -14.93 -17.35
C ALA A 474 -30.02 -16.43 -17.17
N SER A 475 -29.93 -16.98 -15.97
CA SER A 475 -30.33 -18.33 -15.59
C SER A 475 -31.60 -18.24 -14.73
#